data_d3c3c3a771c58f88fbec70050ea163e6
#
_entry.id   d3c3c3a771c58f88fbec70050ea163e6
#
_cell.length_a   1.000
_cell.length_b   1.000
_cell.length_c   1.000
_cell.angle_alpha   90.00
_cell.angle_beta   90.00
_cell.angle_gamma   90.00
#
_symmetry.space_group_name_H-M   'P 1'
#
loop_
_entity.id
_entity.type
_entity.pdbx_description
1 polymer ?
#
loop_
_entity_poly.entity_id
_entity_poly.type
_entity_poly.pdbx_seq_one_letter_code
_entity_poly.pdbx_strand_id
1 'polypeptide(L)'
;MAKKEEPISMVDSFSEFKELKNIDKTTMISVLEESFRNVLAKMFGSDENFVVIMNPDKGDCEIYQNLEVVADGEVENPSMQIGLTEAREIDPECTIGEEVTKEIVFAKFGRRAILTLRQTLASKILDLQKDAVYNKFKAMEGELVTGEVYQIWKREVLILDDDHNELILPKEEQIPSDRYRKGETVRAVIKEVQNTNNNPKIIVS
;
A
#
# COMPACT_ATOMS: atom_id res chain seq x y z
N MET A 1 -9.04 -32.86 -19.30
CA MET A 1 -9.91 -31.91 -18.57
C MET A 1 -9.05 -30.77 -18.05
N ALA A 2 -9.01 -29.69 -18.78
CA ALA A 2 -8.26 -28.49 -18.38
C ALA A 2 -9.06 -27.80 -17.26
N LYS A 3 -8.48 -27.69 -16.06
CA LYS A 3 -9.01 -26.83 -15.00
C LYS A 3 -9.03 -25.41 -15.55
N LYS A 4 -10.22 -24.83 -15.73
CA LYS A 4 -10.42 -23.41 -15.89
C LYS A 4 -9.81 -22.75 -14.65
N GLU A 5 -8.65 -22.13 -14.82
CA GLU A 5 -8.11 -21.24 -13.82
C GLU A 5 -9.05 -20.04 -13.78
N GLU A 6 -9.78 -19.89 -12.68
CA GLU A 6 -10.57 -18.70 -12.41
C GLU A 6 -9.61 -17.51 -12.39
N PRO A 7 -9.94 -16.40 -13.08
CA PRO A 7 -9.15 -15.19 -12.96
C PRO A 7 -9.13 -14.80 -11.49
N ILE A 8 -7.94 -14.69 -10.91
CA ILE A 8 -7.77 -14.22 -9.54
C ILE A 8 -8.42 -12.83 -9.54
N SER A 9 -9.60 -12.76 -8.93
CA SER A 9 -10.38 -11.55 -8.89
C SER A 9 -9.59 -10.49 -8.13
N MET A 10 -9.21 -9.44 -8.81
CA MET A 10 -8.62 -8.26 -8.14
C MET A 10 -9.59 -7.68 -7.10
N VAL A 11 -10.88 -7.89 -7.30
CA VAL A 11 -11.96 -7.51 -6.39
C VAL A 11 -11.76 -8.11 -4.98
N ASP A 12 -11.27 -9.34 -4.87
CA ASP A 12 -11.01 -9.97 -3.56
C ASP A 12 -9.85 -9.28 -2.83
N SER A 13 -8.83 -8.84 -3.58
CA SER A 13 -7.74 -8.04 -3.00
C SER A 13 -8.21 -6.65 -2.59
N PHE A 14 -9.15 -6.04 -3.31
CA PHE A 14 -9.73 -4.74 -2.98
C PHE A 14 -10.72 -4.82 -1.81
N SER A 15 -11.40 -5.94 -1.60
CA SER A 15 -12.32 -6.10 -0.46
C SER A 15 -11.58 -6.14 0.87
N GLU A 16 -10.40 -6.72 0.92
CA GLU A 16 -9.52 -6.67 2.10
C GLU A 16 -9.13 -5.23 2.46
N PHE A 17 -9.01 -4.35 1.46
CA PHE A 17 -8.68 -2.93 1.67
C PHE A 17 -9.86 -2.07 2.11
N LYS A 18 -11.10 -2.45 1.80
CA LYS A 18 -12.31 -1.74 2.28
C LYS A 18 -12.49 -1.80 3.80
N GLU A 19 -11.91 -2.81 4.44
CA GLU A 19 -11.98 -2.98 5.90
C GLU A 19 -10.96 -2.13 6.68
N LEU A 20 -10.04 -1.47 5.99
CA LEU A 20 -9.06 -0.58 6.62
C LEU A 20 -9.72 0.74 7.05
N LYS A 21 -10.27 0.75 8.25
CA LYS A 21 -11.09 1.82 8.83
C LYS A 21 -10.43 3.20 8.97
N ASN A 22 -9.10 3.31 8.76
CA ASN A 22 -8.33 4.51 9.06
C ASN A 22 -7.58 5.12 7.87
N ILE A 23 -7.81 4.64 6.63
CA ILE A 23 -7.16 5.18 5.44
C ILE A 23 -8.19 5.87 4.57
N ASP A 24 -7.92 7.12 4.23
CA ASP A 24 -8.74 7.91 3.31
C ASP A 24 -8.78 7.27 1.91
N LYS A 25 -9.97 7.29 1.28
CA LYS A 25 -10.20 6.71 -0.05
C LYS A 25 -9.24 7.27 -1.10
N THR A 26 -8.95 8.57 -1.04
CA THR A 26 -8.03 9.23 -1.96
C THR A 26 -6.60 8.73 -1.81
N THR A 27 -6.15 8.58 -0.58
CA THR A 27 -4.82 8.02 -0.26
C THR A 27 -4.70 6.59 -0.72
N MET A 28 -5.74 5.77 -0.53
CA MET A 28 -5.76 4.40 -1.00
C MET A 28 -5.65 4.30 -2.53
N ILE A 29 -6.36 5.15 -3.27
CA ILE A 29 -6.28 5.20 -4.74
C ILE A 29 -4.85 5.54 -5.18
N SER A 30 -4.24 6.56 -4.58
CA SER A 30 -2.87 6.98 -4.90
C SER A 30 -1.86 5.86 -4.66
N VAL A 31 -2.00 5.10 -3.56
CA VAL A 31 -1.13 3.96 -3.24
C VAL A 31 -1.32 2.81 -4.23
N LEU A 32 -2.55 2.56 -4.64
CA LEU A 32 -2.85 1.55 -5.66
C LEU A 32 -2.22 1.92 -7.00
N GLU A 33 -2.44 3.15 -7.47
CA GLU A 33 -1.84 3.65 -8.72
C GLU A 33 -0.31 3.56 -8.68
N GLU A 34 0.31 4.03 -7.61
CA GLU A 34 1.77 3.97 -7.43
C GLU A 34 2.27 2.52 -7.40
N SER A 35 1.55 1.60 -6.77
CA SER A 35 1.91 0.19 -6.72
C SER A 35 1.86 -0.46 -8.11
N PHE A 36 0.84 -0.15 -8.90
CA PHE A 36 0.75 -0.59 -10.29
C PHE A 36 1.88 -0.02 -11.13
N ARG A 37 2.15 1.28 -11.04
CA ARG A 37 3.26 1.93 -11.75
C ARG A 37 4.61 1.29 -11.42
N ASN A 38 4.87 0.99 -10.15
CA ASN A 38 6.10 0.32 -9.71
C ASN A 38 6.24 -1.08 -10.32
N VAL A 39 5.15 -1.84 -10.45
CA VAL A 39 5.19 -3.16 -11.10
C VAL A 39 5.42 -3.01 -12.60
N LEU A 40 4.74 -2.08 -13.26
CA LEU A 40 4.92 -1.79 -14.68
C LEU A 40 6.36 -1.34 -14.98
N ALA A 41 6.92 -0.44 -14.18
CA ALA A 41 8.32 -0.01 -14.31
C ALA A 41 9.31 -1.18 -14.18
N LYS A 42 9.06 -2.12 -13.28
CA LYS A 42 9.88 -3.33 -13.14
C LYS A 42 9.77 -4.28 -14.34
N MET A 43 8.62 -4.32 -14.99
CA MET A 43 8.37 -5.23 -16.12
C MET A 43 8.82 -4.66 -17.45
N PHE A 44 8.63 -3.36 -17.66
CA PHE A 44 8.87 -2.68 -18.94
C PHE A 44 10.09 -1.75 -18.92
N GLY A 45 10.71 -1.55 -17.75
CA GLY A 45 11.88 -0.69 -17.57
C GLY A 45 11.54 0.77 -17.29
N SER A 46 10.33 1.23 -17.59
CA SER A 46 9.79 2.56 -17.27
C SER A 46 8.28 2.48 -17.15
N ASP A 47 7.68 3.45 -16.45
CA ASP A 47 6.24 3.63 -16.33
C ASP A 47 5.74 4.94 -16.96
N GLU A 48 6.63 5.70 -17.63
CA GLU A 48 6.33 7.03 -18.18
C GLU A 48 5.24 7.01 -19.24
N ASN A 49 5.16 5.94 -20.02
CA ASN A 49 4.18 5.77 -21.09
C ASN A 49 2.94 4.97 -20.68
N PHE A 50 2.75 4.76 -19.38
CA PHE A 50 1.57 4.07 -18.85
C PHE A 50 0.62 5.03 -18.15
N VAL A 51 -0.67 4.84 -18.39
CA VAL A 51 -1.76 5.51 -17.68
C VAL A 51 -2.52 4.45 -16.89
N VAL A 52 -2.58 4.61 -15.59
CA VAL A 52 -3.31 3.73 -14.67
C VAL A 52 -4.53 4.47 -14.16
N ILE A 53 -5.71 3.95 -14.43
CA ILE A 53 -6.98 4.53 -14.01
C ILE A 53 -7.62 3.58 -13.02
N MET A 54 -7.81 4.06 -11.80
CA MET A 54 -8.46 3.31 -10.72
C MET A 54 -9.91 3.73 -10.59
N ASN A 55 -10.82 2.77 -10.66
CA ASN A 55 -12.23 3.00 -10.35
C ASN A 55 -12.57 2.41 -8.98
N PRO A 56 -12.58 3.23 -7.92
CA PRO A 56 -12.74 2.74 -6.55
C PRO A 56 -14.15 2.21 -6.25
N ASP A 57 -15.15 2.59 -7.02
CA ASP A 57 -16.54 2.18 -6.80
C ASP A 57 -16.80 0.79 -7.38
N LYS A 58 -16.17 0.47 -8.50
CA LYS A 58 -16.27 -0.84 -9.14
C LYS A 58 -15.18 -1.81 -8.69
N GLY A 59 -14.07 -1.29 -8.14
CA GLY A 59 -12.88 -2.09 -7.82
C GLY A 59 -12.10 -2.52 -9.07
N ASP A 60 -12.28 -1.82 -10.19
CA ASP A 60 -11.62 -2.10 -11.45
C ASP A 60 -10.40 -1.19 -11.63
N CYS A 61 -9.39 -1.73 -12.30
CA CYS A 61 -8.20 -1.01 -12.72
C CYS A 61 -8.04 -1.14 -14.22
N GLU A 62 -7.99 -0.02 -14.90
CA GLU A 62 -7.70 0.08 -16.32
C GLU A 62 -6.27 0.58 -16.51
N ILE A 63 -5.50 -0.10 -17.35
CA ILE A 63 -4.12 0.25 -17.64
C ILE A 63 -4.01 0.46 -19.14
N TYR A 64 -3.48 1.62 -19.52
CA TYR A 64 -3.24 1.98 -20.90
C TYR A 64 -1.75 2.25 -21.11
N GLN A 65 -1.24 1.78 -22.24
CA GLN A 65 0.13 2.02 -22.67
C GLN A 65 0.10 2.88 -23.92
N ASN A 66 0.78 4.02 -23.90
CA ASN A 66 0.97 4.88 -25.06
C ASN A 66 2.26 4.44 -25.78
N LEU A 67 2.13 4.15 -27.07
CA LEU A 67 3.23 3.66 -27.90
C LEU A 67 3.38 4.56 -29.13
N GLU A 68 4.60 4.95 -29.44
CA GLU A 68 4.94 5.67 -30.67
C GLU A 68 4.89 4.72 -31.86
N VAL A 69 4.20 5.10 -32.92
CA VAL A 69 4.12 4.31 -34.16
C VAL A 69 5.37 4.55 -35.01
N VAL A 70 6.09 3.47 -35.26
CA VAL A 70 7.29 3.46 -36.14
C VAL A 70 7.08 2.53 -37.34
N ALA A 71 7.96 2.61 -38.33
CA ALA A 71 7.89 1.69 -39.46
C ALA A 71 8.10 0.23 -39.00
N ASP A 72 7.48 -0.70 -39.72
CA ASP A 72 7.66 -2.11 -39.44
C ASP A 72 9.14 -2.50 -39.59
N GLY A 73 9.72 -3.08 -38.53
CA GLY A 73 11.12 -3.45 -38.45
C GLY A 73 12.06 -2.37 -37.88
N GLU A 74 11.57 -1.18 -37.59
CA GLU A 74 12.33 -0.09 -36.93
C GLU A 74 12.03 0.06 -35.43
N VAL A 75 11.33 -0.89 -34.85
CA VAL A 75 11.06 -0.91 -33.42
C VAL A 75 12.35 -1.19 -32.64
N GLU A 76 12.93 -0.16 -32.05
CA GLU A 76 14.13 -0.26 -31.19
C GLU A 76 13.76 -0.62 -29.75
N ASN A 77 12.70 -0.05 -29.23
CA ASN A 77 12.22 -0.31 -27.87
C ASN A 77 10.73 -0.74 -27.87
N PRO A 78 10.47 -2.05 -27.79
CA PRO A 78 9.09 -2.57 -27.78
C PRO A 78 8.21 -2.08 -26.61
N SER A 79 8.82 -1.51 -25.56
CA SER A 79 8.09 -0.93 -24.43
C SER A 79 7.58 0.49 -24.71
N MET A 80 8.13 1.17 -25.71
CA MET A 80 7.81 2.56 -26.07
C MET A 80 7.29 2.71 -27.48
N GLN A 81 7.58 1.73 -28.36
CA GLN A 81 7.31 1.80 -29.79
C GLN A 81 6.52 0.59 -30.28
N ILE A 82 5.76 0.79 -31.35
CA ILE A 82 4.95 -0.22 -32.01
C ILE A 82 5.09 -0.09 -33.52
N GLY A 83 5.17 -1.22 -34.23
CA GLY A 83 5.19 -1.22 -35.69
C GLY A 83 3.85 -0.78 -36.28
N LEU A 84 3.91 -0.12 -37.45
CA LEU A 84 2.73 0.45 -38.13
C LEU A 84 1.62 -0.61 -38.36
N THR A 85 1.99 -1.82 -38.74
CA THR A 85 1.02 -2.88 -39.02
C THR A 85 0.27 -3.29 -37.74
N GLU A 86 0.97 -3.46 -36.61
CA GLU A 86 0.34 -3.76 -35.32
C GLU A 86 -0.45 -2.55 -34.77
N ALA A 87 0.05 -1.34 -34.97
CA ALA A 87 -0.63 -0.10 -34.55
C ALA A 87 -1.98 0.06 -35.26
N ARG A 88 -2.08 -0.31 -36.53
CA ARG A 88 -3.35 -0.26 -37.30
C ARG A 88 -4.37 -1.29 -36.88
N GLU A 89 -4.00 -2.31 -36.14
CA GLU A 89 -4.98 -3.21 -35.49
C GLU A 89 -5.69 -2.52 -34.32
N ILE A 90 -5.03 -1.53 -33.71
CA ILE A 90 -5.58 -0.74 -32.59
C ILE A 90 -6.32 0.48 -33.13
N ASP A 91 -5.69 1.26 -34.00
CA ASP A 91 -6.24 2.43 -34.68
C ASP A 91 -5.93 2.35 -36.19
N PRO A 92 -6.93 2.04 -37.03
CA PRO A 92 -6.73 1.88 -38.49
C PRO A 92 -6.25 3.14 -39.21
N GLU A 93 -6.44 4.32 -38.65
CA GLU A 93 -6.09 5.60 -39.25
C GLU A 93 -4.70 6.12 -38.85
N CYS A 94 -4.02 5.41 -37.91
CA CYS A 94 -2.73 5.87 -37.40
C CYS A 94 -1.63 5.90 -38.46
N THR A 95 -0.72 6.88 -38.32
CA THR A 95 0.44 7.10 -39.17
C THR A 95 1.73 7.06 -38.35
N ILE A 96 2.86 6.89 -39.04
CA ILE A 96 4.20 6.87 -38.40
C ILE A 96 4.45 8.21 -37.71
N GLY A 97 4.92 8.17 -36.46
CA GLY A 97 5.18 9.34 -35.62
C GLY A 97 3.99 9.76 -34.75
N GLU A 98 2.85 9.11 -34.87
CA GLU A 98 1.72 9.29 -33.96
C GLU A 98 1.81 8.33 -32.77
N GLU A 99 1.05 8.62 -31.71
CA GLU A 99 0.90 7.74 -30.54
C GLU A 99 -0.40 6.95 -30.63
N VAL A 100 -0.32 5.65 -30.37
CA VAL A 100 -1.51 4.81 -30.16
C VAL A 100 -1.57 4.32 -28.73
N THR A 101 -2.78 4.23 -28.21
CA THR A 101 -3.05 3.78 -26.83
C THR A 101 -3.53 2.34 -26.85
N LYS A 102 -2.75 1.46 -26.24
CA LYS A 102 -3.04 0.03 -26.12
C LYS A 102 -3.55 -0.27 -24.72
N GLU A 103 -4.72 -0.88 -24.62
CA GLU A 103 -5.23 -1.38 -23.35
C GLU A 103 -4.42 -2.61 -22.89
N ILE A 104 -3.99 -2.57 -21.63
CA ILE A 104 -3.21 -3.63 -21.02
C ILE A 104 -4.06 -4.38 -19.99
N VAL A 105 -4.28 -5.66 -20.23
CA VAL A 105 -4.97 -6.54 -19.29
C VAL A 105 -3.95 -7.08 -18.30
N PHE A 106 -3.93 -6.57 -17.08
CA PHE A 106 -2.97 -6.94 -16.04
C PHE A 106 -2.96 -8.45 -15.72
N ALA A 107 -4.11 -9.11 -15.81
CA ALA A 107 -4.21 -10.56 -15.60
C ALA A 107 -3.33 -11.39 -16.57
N LYS A 108 -2.95 -10.83 -17.73
CA LYS A 108 -2.08 -11.50 -18.71
C LYS A 108 -0.60 -11.48 -18.32
N PHE A 109 -0.18 -10.67 -17.35
CA PHE A 109 1.22 -10.59 -16.90
C PHE A 109 1.71 -11.79 -16.09
N GLY A 110 0.81 -12.71 -15.76
CA GLY A 110 1.14 -13.94 -15.07
C GLY A 110 1.26 -13.79 -13.54
N ARG A 111 1.43 -14.93 -12.88
CA ARG A 111 1.41 -15.02 -11.41
C ARG A 111 2.47 -14.17 -10.70
N ARG A 112 3.65 -14.00 -11.29
CA ARG A 112 4.74 -13.21 -10.70
C ARG A 112 4.37 -11.75 -10.53
N ALA A 113 3.81 -11.14 -11.56
CA ALA A 113 3.39 -9.73 -11.51
C ALA A 113 2.29 -9.52 -10.47
N ILE A 114 1.32 -10.42 -10.40
CA ILE A 114 0.23 -10.38 -9.42
C ILE A 114 0.77 -10.53 -8.00
N LEU A 115 1.70 -11.46 -7.75
CA LEU A 115 2.33 -11.64 -6.44
C LEU A 115 3.16 -10.41 -6.05
N THR A 116 3.93 -9.85 -6.98
CA THR A 116 4.72 -8.63 -6.73
C THR A 116 3.80 -7.45 -6.39
N LEU A 117 2.70 -7.29 -7.12
CA LEU A 117 1.71 -6.25 -6.82
C LEU A 117 1.12 -6.41 -5.42
N ARG A 118 0.69 -7.63 -5.05
CA ARG A 118 0.16 -7.92 -3.71
C ARG A 118 1.16 -7.60 -2.61
N GLN A 119 2.41 -8.01 -2.77
CA GLN A 119 3.47 -7.72 -1.80
C GLN A 119 3.74 -6.22 -1.68
N THR A 120 3.81 -5.50 -2.78
CA THR A 120 4.01 -4.05 -2.80
C THR A 120 2.85 -3.33 -2.13
N LEU A 121 1.62 -3.72 -2.43
CA LEU A 121 0.41 -3.17 -1.81
C LEU A 121 0.39 -3.41 -0.31
N ALA A 122 0.63 -4.66 0.13
CA ALA A 122 0.64 -5.00 1.54
C ALA A 122 1.69 -4.19 2.32
N SER A 123 2.89 -4.03 1.76
CA SER A 123 3.95 -3.22 2.37
C SER A 123 3.55 -1.75 2.50
N LYS A 124 3.02 -1.15 1.43
CA LYS A 124 2.62 0.26 1.44
C LYS A 124 1.45 0.54 2.39
N ILE A 125 0.50 -0.37 2.47
CA ILE A 125 -0.61 -0.25 3.41
C ILE A 125 -0.12 -0.33 4.86
N LEU A 126 0.80 -1.25 5.13
CA LEU A 126 1.41 -1.35 6.46
C LEU A 126 2.13 -0.06 6.83
N ASP A 127 2.86 0.55 5.90
CA ASP A 127 3.54 1.83 6.11
C ASP A 127 2.54 2.96 6.37
N LEU A 128 1.44 3.04 5.62
CA LEU A 128 0.37 4.02 5.87
C LEU A 128 -0.29 3.84 7.23
N GLN A 129 -0.52 2.60 7.67
CA GLN A 129 -1.07 2.33 8.99
C GLN A 129 -0.12 2.81 10.09
N LYS A 130 1.19 2.58 9.93
CA LYS A 130 2.21 3.08 10.87
C LYS A 130 2.23 4.60 10.93
N ASP A 131 2.18 5.26 9.77
CA ASP A 131 2.16 6.72 9.71
C ASP A 131 0.87 7.30 10.33
N ALA A 132 -0.27 6.64 10.12
CA ALA A 132 -1.53 7.05 10.73
C ALA A 132 -1.49 6.93 12.27
N VAL A 133 -0.94 5.83 12.79
CA VAL A 133 -0.74 5.64 14.23
C VAL A 133 0.25 6.68 14.78
N TYR A 134 1.38 6.87 14.12
CA TYR A 134 2.36 7.87 14.51
C TYR A 134 1.75 9.27 14.61
N ASN A 135 1.05 9.72 13.57
CA ASN A 135 0.44 11.04 13.53
C ASN A 135 -0.66 11.22 14.58
N LYS A 136 -1.49 10.16 14.79
CA LYS A 136 -2.52 10.16 15.83
C LYS A 136 -1.92 10.41 17.21
N PHE A 137 -0.95 9.62 17.61
CA PHE A 137 -0.36 9.73 18.94
C PHE A 137 0.58 10.91 19.09
N LYS A 138 1.22 11.36 18.01
CA LYS A 138 2.04 12.58 17.99
C LYS A 138 1.20 13.83 18.30
N ALA A 139 -0.01 13.88 17.76
CA ALA A 139 -0.97 14.96 18.08
C ALA A 139 -1.49 14.90 19.52
N MET A 140 -1.44 13.73 20.14
CA MET A 140 -1.90 13.50 21.52
C MET A 140 -0.77 13.56 22.57
N GLU A 141 0.44 13.97 22.21
CA GLU A 141 1.52 14.17 23.18
C GLU A 141 1.08 15.14 24.28
N GLY A 142 1.26 14.74 25.52
CA GLY A 142 0.79 15.47 26.70
C GLY A 142 -0.64 15.13 27.12
N GLU A 143 -1.40 14.36 26.37
CA GLU A 143 -2.75 13.93 26.72
C GLU A 143 -2.75 12.63 27.51
N LEU A 144 -3.83 12.45 28.27
CA LEU A 144 -4.05 11.25 29.06
C LEU A 144 -4.58 10.11 28.17
N VAL A 145 -3.95 8.95 28.27
CA VAL A 145 -4.38 7.71 27.62
C VAL A 145 -4.66 6.63 28.65
N THR A 146 -5.63 5.79 28.36
CA THR A 146 -5.98 4.66 29.19
C THR A 146 -5.76 3.38 28.39
N GLY A 147 -5.23 2.35 29.05
CA GLY A 147 -5.04 1.05 28.41
C GLY A 147 -4.90 -0.06 29.44
N GLU A 148 -4.91 -1.28 28.96
CA GLU A 148 -4.79 -2.51 29.77
C GLU A 148 -3.36 -3.04 29.72
N VAL A 149 -2.81 -3.42 30.88
CA VAL A 149 -1.50 -4.06 30.97
C VAL A 149 -1.50 -5.39 30.24
N TYR A 150 -0.80 -5.47 29.14
CA TYR A 150 -0.66 -6.68 28.35
C TYR A 150 0.50 -7.55 28.77
N GLN A 151 1.67 -6.94 29.00
CA GLN A 151 2.89 -7.63 29.36
C GLN A 151 3.79 -6.78 30.26
N ILE A 152 4.47 -7.44 31.19
CA ILE A 152 5.39 -6.80 32.14
C ILE A 152 6.78 -7.36 31.90
N TRP A 153 7.71 -6.49 31.53
CA TRP A 153 9.14 -6.83 31.38
C TRP A 153 9.97 -6.16 32.48
N LYS A 154 11.24 -6.56 32.60
CA LYS A 154 12.12 -6.01 33.64
C LYS A 154 12.34 -4.50 33.53
N ARG A 155 12.27 -3.93 32.34
CA ARG A 155 12.58 -2.53 32.06
C ARG A 155 11.38 -1.71 31.60
N GLU A 156 10.26 -2.33 31.27
CA GLU A 156 9.09 -1.67 30.70
C GLU A 156 7.82 -2.49 30.93
N VAL A 157 6.71 -1.80 30.95
CA VAL A 157 5.37 -2.39 30.95
C VAL A 157 4.73 -2.07 29.61
N LEU A 158 4.21 -3.09 28.94
CA LEU A 158 3.43 -2.91 27.70
C LEU A 158 1.96 -2.80 28.04
N ILE A 159 1.34 -1.74 27.53
CA ILE A 159 -0.06 -1.41 27.73
C ILE A 159 -0.71 -1.39 26.36
N LEU A 160 -1.91 -1.94 26.22
CA LEU A 160 -2.72 -1.86 25.01
C LEU A 160 -3.86 -0.86 25.22
N ASP A 161 -4.04 0.05 24.29
CA ASP A 161 -5.23 0.91 24.26
C ASP A 161 -6.45 0.16 23.70
N ASP A 162 -7.59 0.83 23.62
CA ASP A 162 -8.85 0.25 23.11
C ASP A 162 -8.76 -0.16 21.62
N ASP A 163 -7.86 0.45 20.86
CA ASP A 163 -7.58 0.15 19.46
C ASP A 163 -6.46 -0.90 19.29
N HIS A 164 -5.98 -1.51 20.37
CA HIS A 164 -4.87 -2.48 20.42
C HIS A 164 -3.51 -1.90 20.00
N ASN A 165 -3.31 -0.59 20.15
CA ASN A 165 -1.99 0.00 19.98
C ASN A 165 -1.12 -0.25 21.21
N GLU A 166 0.16 -0.55 21.00
CA GLU A 166 1.11 -0.79 22.07
C GLU A 166 1.66 0.54 22.62
N LEU A 167 1.45 0.75 23.91
CA LEU A 167 2.01 1.84 24.69
C LEU A 167 3.09 1.29 25.59
N ILE A 168 4.24 1.94 25.64
CA ILE A 168 5.40 1.52 26.42
C ILE A 168 5.54 2.43 27.63
N LEU A 169 5.46 1.85 28.82
CA LEU A 169 5.74 2.53 30.09
C LEU A 169 7.12 2.08 30.61
N PRO A 170 8.19 2.85 30.34
CA PRO A 170 9.54 2.52 30.80
C PRO A 170 9.61 2.54 32.32
N LYS A 171 10.52 1.77 32.89
CA LYS A 171 10.71 1.70 34.34
C LYS A 171 11.01 3.05 34.98
N GLU A 172 11.68 3.92 34.24
CA GLU A 172 12.05 5.26 34.69
C GLU A 172 10.86 6.20 34.85
N GLU A 173 9.78 5.91 34.14
CA GLU A 173 8.51 6.66 34.15
C GLU A 173 7.44 6.02 35.05
N GLN A 174 7.74 4.84 35.64
CA GLN A 174 6.83 4.16 36.55
C GLN A 174 6.90 4.78 37.96
N ILE A 175 5.75 4.88 38.59
CA ILE A 175 5.67 5.29 40.02
C ILE A 175 6.27 4.15 40.85
N PRO A 176 7.30 4.42 41.68
CA PRO A 176 8.03 3.36 42.42
C PRO A 176 7.17 2.52 43.38
N SER A 177 6.06 3.07 43.82
CA SER A 177 5.11 2.40 44.70
C SER A 177 4.09 1.52 43.96
N ASP A 178 3.95 1.71 42.65
CA ASP A 178 2.93 1.01 41.88
C ASP A 178 3.39 -0.39 41.49
N ARG A 179 2.41 -1.30 41.53
CA ARG A 179 2.59 -2.69 41.12
C ARG A 179 1.62 -3.01 40.02
N TYR A 180 2.16 -3.17 38.81
CA TYR A 180 1.37 -3.49 37.63
C TYR A 180 1.08 -4.99 37.56
N ARG A 181 -0.13 -5.34 37.17
CA ARG A 181 -0.56 -6.71 36.93
C ARG A 181 -1.17 -6.84 35.55
N LYS A 182 -0.94 -7.97 34.91
CA LYS A 182 -1.56 -8.26 33.60
C LYS A 182 -3.09 -8.21 33.72
N GLY A 183 -3.74 -7.51 32.77
CA GLY A 183 -5.18 -7.28 32.76
C GLY A 183 -5.65 -6.09 33.60
N GLU A 184 -4.73 -5.34 34.22
CA GLU A 184 -5.06 -4.13 34.98
C GLU A 184 -5.13 -2.92 34.09
N THR A 185 -6.12 -2.07 34.31
CA THR A 185 -6.26 -0.80 33.56
C THR A 185 -5.34 0.25 34.16
N VAL A 186 -4.52 0.86 33.32
CA VAL A 186 -3.58 1.93 33.68
C VAL A 186 -3.92 3.19 32.91
N ARG A 187 -3.80 4.34 33.58
CA ARG A 187 -3.85 5.67 32.98
C ARG A 187 -2.47 6.26 32.97
N ALA A 188 -2.05 6.76 31.83
CA ALA A 188 -0.75 7.36 31.66
C ALA A 188 -0.84 8.55 30.69
N VAL A 189 0.18 9.39 30.69
CA VAL A 189 0.29 10.52 29.76
C VAL A 189 1.21 10.14 28.62
N ILE A 190 0.83 10.45 27.40
CA ILE A 190 1.70 10.25 26.25
C ILE A 190 2.87 11.24 26.35
N LYS A 191 4.05 10.74 26.64
CA LYS A 191 5.25 11.56 26.80
C LYS A 191 5.91 11.87 25.46
N GLU A 192 6.09 10.85 24.64
CA GLU A 192 6.84 10.96 23.39
C GLU A 192 6.41 9.86 22.42
N VAL A 193 6.40 10.18 21.14
CA VAL A 193 6.20 9.19 20.07
C VAL A 193 7.44 9.14 19.21
N GLN A 194 8.09 7.98 19.18
CA GLN A 194 9.31 7.75 18.41
C GLN A 194 8.99 7.01 17.11
N ASN A 195 9.41 7.59 15.99
CA ASN A 195 9.33 6.93 14.70
C ASN A 195 10.50 5.95 14.56
N THR A 196 10.20 4.66 14.45
CA THR A 196 11.19 3.61 14.24
C THR A 196 10.91 2.90 12.92
N ASN A 197 11.91 2.21 12.36
CA ASN A 197 11.77 1.44 11.12
C ASN A 197 10.67 0.34 11.19
N ASN A 198 10.30 -0.03 12.41
CA ASN A 198 9.19 -0.94 12.67
C ASN A 198 7.91 -0.15 13.01
N ASN A 199 7.17 -0.57 14.03
CA ASN A 199 6.01 0.18 14.51
C ASN A 199 6.45 1.41 15.31
N PRO A 200 5.69 2.53 15.25
CA PRO A 200 5.94 3.67 16.12
C PRO A 200 5.96 3.25 17.59
N LYS A 201 6.93 3.76 18.36
CA LYS A 201 6.98 3.53 19.80
C LYS A 201 6.31 4.69 20.52
N ILE A 202 5.25 4.40 21.23
CA ILE A 202 4.48 5.38 22.01
C ILE A 202 4.92 5.24 23.47
N ILE A 203 5.68 6.19 23.94
CA ILE A 203 6.22 6.21 25.30
C ILE A 203 5.25 6.99 26.20
N VAL A 204 4.83 6.37 27.28
CA VAL A 204 3.93 6.94 28.27
C VAL A 204 4.60 7.05 29.64
N SER A 205 4.09 8.00 30.43
CA SER A 205 4.57 8.30 31.78
C SER A 205 3.44 8.33 32.80
#